data_56c8a9e41607b4024fb82b0bfde3f343
#
_entry.id   56c8a9e41607b4024fb82b0bfde3f343
#
_cell.length_a   1.000
_cell.length_b   1.000
_cell.length_c   1.000
_cell.angle_alpha   90.00
_cell.angle_beta   90.00
_cell.angle_gamma   90.00
#
_symmetry.space_group_name_H-M   'P 1'
#
loop_
_entity.id
_entity.type
_entity.pdbx_description
1 polymer ?
#
loop_
_entity_poly.entity_id
_entity_poly.type
_entity_poly.pdbx_seq_one_letter_code
_entity_poly.pdbx_strand_id
1 'polypeptide(L)'
;VLQRCIQMTTDPGDLVFDPTCGSGTTAYVAEQWGRRWITCDTSRVAISLAKQRLMTSRYDYYELAYPEQGLTSGFKYKVVPHISLKSLVNEESFKQEVLYDQPFVDSKKTRVTGPFTVEAVPCLRTKPFAEAGNHIETNGNQIAKFGETGNYKEWMDELKATGIRAAGNKFINFSRMEPLAGTKFLHAEAEVLE
;
A
#
# COMPACT_ATOMS: atom_id res chain seq x y z
N VAL A 1 8.48 -17.74 -10.12
CA VAL A 1 9.75 -17.59 -9.39
C VAL A 1 9.52 -16.89 -8.07
N LEU A 2 9.00 -15.65 -8.01
CA LEU A 2 8.80 -14.86 -6.78
C LEU A 2 8.02 -15.60 -5.68
N GLN A 3 6.96 -16.32 -6.04
CA GLN A 3 6.19 -17.11 -5.07
C GLN A 3 7.08 -18.10 -4.32
N ARG A 4 7.92 -18.85 -5.04
CA ARG A 4 8.84 -19.81 -4.41
C ARG A 4 9.84 -19.12 -3.51
N CYS A 5 10.41 -17.97 -3.94
CA CYS A 5 11.34 -17.22 -3.11
C CYS A 5 10.68 -16.79 -1.79
N ILE A 6 9.49 -16.20 -1.85
CA ILE A 6 8.76 -15.73 -0.67
C ILE A 6 8.41 -16.90 0.26
N GLN A 7 7.94 -18.02 -0.28
CA GLN A 7 7.58 -19.19 0.53
C GLN A 7 8.78 -19.86 1.19
N MET A 8 9.96 -19.82 0.56
CA MET A 8 11.20 -20.42 1.11
C MET A 8 11.89 -19.56 2.16
N THR A 9 11.62 -18.25 2.17
CA THR A 9 12.39 -17.30 3.00
C THR A 9 11.56 -16.61 4.08
N THR A 10 10.24 -16.75 4.04
CA THR A 10 9.32 -16.07 4.96
C THR A 10 8.18 -16.97 5.40
N ASP A 11 7.59 -16.67 6.56
CA ASP A 11 6.40 -17.30 7.08
C ASP A 11 5.14 -16.40 6.92
N PRO A 12 3.91 -16.94 7.00
CA PRO A 12 2.69 -16.14 7.06
C PRO A 12 2.74 -15.10 8.18
N GLY A 13 2.41 -13.84 7.84
CA GLY A 13 2.51 -12.70 8.77
C GLY A 13 3.84 -11.94 8.70
N ASP A 14 4.87 -12.48 8.08
CA ASP A 14 6.14 -11.78 7.90
C ASP A 14 6.02 -10.59 6.94
N LEU A 15 7.02 -9.71 7.00
CA LEU A 15 7.10 -8.52 6.15
C LEU A 15 8.02 -8.78 4.95
N VAL A 16 7.50 -8.57 3.76
CA VAL A 16 8.26 -8.60 2.49
C VAL A 16 8.48 -7.16 2.03
N PHE A 17 9.72 -6.81 1.74
CA PHE A 17 10.10 -5.50 1.22
C PHE A 17 10.61 -5.61 -0.21
N ASP A 18 10.02 -4.79 -1.12
CA ASP A 18 10.44 -4.70 -2.52
C ASP A 18 10.70 -3.23 -2.89
N PRO A 19 11.98 -2.83 -3.05
CA PRO A 19 12.33 -1.45 -3.40
C PRO A 19 12.08 -1.10 -4.88
N THR A 20 11.65 -2.07 -5.70
CA THR A 20 11.46 -1.93 -7.15
C THR A 20 10.11 -2.51 -7.59
N CYS A 21 9.04 -1.91 -7.11
CA CYS A 21 7.66 -2.40 -7.23
C CYS A 21 7.27 -2.90 -8.64
N GLY A 22 7.62 -2.14 -9.68
CA GLY A 22 7.18 -2.42 -11.03
C GLY A 22 5.65 -2.58 -11.11
N SER A 23 5.19 -3.71 -11.62
CA SER A 23 3.76 -4.02 -11.71
C SER A 23 3.14 -4.55 -10.39
N GLY A 24 3.84 -4.51 -9.27
CA GLY A 24 3.36 -4.96 -7.95
C GLY A 24 3.29 -6.47 -7.79
N THR A 25 4.11 -7.24 -8.51
CA THR A 25 4.04 -8.71 -8.45
C THR A 25 4.45 -9.23 -7.08
N THR A 26 5.45 -8.64 -6.44
CA THR A 26 5.90 -9.02 -5.10
C THR A 26 4.79 -8.78 -4.07
N ALA A 27 4.19 -7.59 -4.08
CA ALA A 27 3.08 -7.27 -3.19
C ALA A 27 1.87 -8.18 -3.40
N TYR A 28 1.54 -8.48 -4.67
CA TYR A 28 0.47 -9.40 -5.03
C TYR A 28 0.70 -10.80 -4.46
N VAL A 29 1.90 -11.35 -4.64
CA VAL A 29 2.25 -12.70 -4.15
C VAL A 29 2.34 -12.71 -2.62
N ALA A 30 2.91 -11.68 -2.01
CA ALA A 30 2.96 -11.56 -0.56
C ALA A 30 1.55 -11.54 0.05
N GLU A 31 0.64 -10.74 -0.51
CA GLU A 31 -0.77 -10.71 -0.12
C GLU A 31 -1.43 -12.07 -0.31
N GLN A 32 -1.23 -12.72 -1.46
CA GLN A 32 -1.78 -14.05 -1.75
C GLN A 32 -1.41 -15.08 -0.68
N TRP A 33 -0.19 -15.01 -0.18
CA TRP A 33 0.37 -15.97 0.78
C TRP A 33 0.34 -15.48 2.23
N GLY A 34 -0.41 -14.41 2.51
CA GLY A 34 -0.62 -13.91 3.86
C GLY A 34 0.62 -13.26 4.48
N ARG A 35 1.49 -12.70 3.66
CA ARG A 35 2.61 -11.86 4.12
C ARG A 35 2.20 -10.41 4.08
N ARG A 36 2.75 -9.61 4.98
CA ARG A 36 2.68 -8.15 4.89
C ARG A 36 3.70 -7.68 3.86
N TRP A 37 3.46 -6.53 3.26
CA TRP A 37 4.36 -6.04 2.23
C TRP A 37 4.52 -4.52 2.30
N ILE A 38 5.72 -4.08 1.93
CA ILE A 38 6.07 -2.70 1.62
C ILE A 38 6.76 -2.72 0.28
N THR A 39 6.34 -1.85 -0.63
CA THR A 39 6.96 -1.74 -1.94
C THR A 39 7.11 -0.29 -2.35
N CYS A 40 8.18 0.02 -3.07
CA CYS A 40 8.52 1.36 -3.54
C CYS A 40 8.79 1.34 -5.03
N ASP A 41 8.58 2.47 -5.69
CA ASP A 41 9.02 2.68 -7.06
C ASP A 41 9.22 4.19 -7.33
N THR A 42 10.12 4.52 -8.21
CA THR A 42 10.32 5.88 -8.69
C THR A 42 9.29 6.27 -9.74
N SER A 43 8.67 5.29 -10.38
CA SER A 43 7.66 5.47 -11.42
C SER A 43 6.26 5.55 -10.83
N ARG A 44 5.61 6.69 -10.97
CA ARG A 44 4.20 6.86 -10.58
C ARG A 44 3.26 5.94 -11.37
N VAL A 45 3.61 5.61 -12.60
CA VAL A 45 2.84 4.66 -13.44
C VAL A 45 2.90 3.26 -12.83
N ALA A 46 4.09 2.80 -12.41
CA ALA A 46 4.26 1.51 -11.75
C ALA A 46 3.40 1.43 -10.48
N ILE A 47 3.47 2.44 -9.61
CA ILE A 47 2.65 2.50 -8.38
C ILE A 47 1.15 2.49 -8.69
N SER A 48 0.71 3.24 -9.73
CA SER A 48 -0.71 3.25 -10.12
C SER A 48 -1.18 1.87 -10.60
N LEU A 49 -0.37 1.17 -11.40
CA LEU A 49 -0.66 -0.19 -11.86
C LEU A 49 -0.70 -1.18 -10.70
N ALA A 50 0.29 -1.12 -9.80
CA ALA A 50 0.33 -1.98 -8.61
C ALA A 50 -0.89 -1.74 -7.71
N LYS A 51 -1.25 -0.48 -7.46
CA LYS A 51 -2.46 -0.10 -6.72
C LYS A 51 -3.71 -0.69 -7.35
N GLN A 52 -3.91 -0.48 -8.65
CA GLN A 52 -5.07 -1.01 -9.36
C GLN A 52 -5.13 -2.53 -9.29
N ARG A 53 -4.01 -3.21 -9.52
CA ARG A 53 -3.90 -4.67 -9.42
C ARG A 53 -4.31 -5.19 -8.05
N LEU A 54 -3.78 -4.60 -6.98
CA LEU A 54 -4.09 -5.02 -5.61
C LEU A 54 -5.55 -4.76 -5.24
N MET A 55 -6.11 -3.62 -5.63
CA MET A 55 -7.51 -3.26 -5.34
C MET A 55 -8.53 -4.15 -6.06
N THR A 56 -8.18 -4.71 -7.21
CA THR A 56 -9.09 -5.56 -8.01
C THR A 56 -8.84 -7.04 -7.81
N SER A 57 -7.80 -7.41 -7.08
CA SER A 57 -7.40 -8.81 -6.90
C SER A 57 -8.30 -9.56 -5.94
N ARG A 58 -8.52 -10.84 -6.25
CA ARG A 58 -9.18 -11.81 -5.40
C ARG A 58 -8.23 -12.94 -5.12
N TYR A 59 -8.24 -13.42 -3.89
CA TYR A 59 -7.36 -14.49 -3.43
C TYR A 59 -8.16 -15.62 -2.79
N ASP A 60 -7.62 -16.80 -2.83
CA ASP A 60 -8.17 -17.94 -2.11
C ASP A 60 -8.12 -17.69 -0.60
N TYR A 61 -9.13 -18.17 0.09
CA TYR A 61 -9.16 -18.12 1.54
C TYR A 61 -8.51 -19.39 2.09
N TYR A 62 -7.29 -19.26 2.62
CA TYR A 62 -6.56 -20.37 3.23
C TYR A 62 -7.03 -20.61 4.66
N GLU A 63 -7.20 -21.87 5.03
CA GLU A 63 -7.53 -22.24 6.40
C GLU A 63 -6.32 -22.00 7.31
N LEU A 64 -6.56 -21.30 8.44
CA LEU A 64 -5.52 -21.06 9.44
C LEU A 64 -5.28 -22.32 10.28
N ALA A 65 -4.03 -22.55 10.69
CA ALA A 65 -3.69 -23.65 11.59
C ALA A 65 -4.39 -23.49 12.94
N TYR A 66 -4.34 -22.27 13.49
CA TYR A 66 -5.03 -21.88 14.75
C TYR A 66 -5.75 -20.56 14.55
N PRO A 67 -7.08 -20.58 14.30
CA PRO A 67 -7.84 -19.36 14.00
C PRO A 67 -7.77 -18.29 15.11
N GLU A 68 -7.63 -18.70 16.37
CA GLU A 68 -7.55 -17.79 17.51
C GLU A 68 -6.25 -16.96 17.55
N GLN A 69 -5.18 -17.48 16.97
CA GLN A 69 -3.88 -16.81 16.90
C GLN A 69 -3.71 -15.95 15.63
N GLY A 70 -4.68 -16.04 14.71
CA GLY A 70 -4.67 -15.30 13.47
C GLY A 70 -3.61 -15.79 12.48
N LEU A 71 -3.14 -14.89 11.62
CA LEU A 71 -2.30 -15.21 10.46
C LEU A 71 -0.91 -15.74 10.83
N THR A 72 -0.38 -15.29 11.96
CA THR A 72 0.95 -15.71 12.46
C THR A 72 1.01 -17.18 12.85
N SER A 73 -0.14 -17.84 13.03
CA SER A 73 -0.20 -19.28 13.26
C SER A 73 0.11 -20.13 12.04
N GLY A 74 0.16 -19.50 10.86
CA GLY A 74 0.32 -20.17 9.59
C GLY A 74 -0.98 -20.80 9.06
N PHE A 75 -0.84 -21.50 7.94
CA PHE A 75 -1.95 -22.19 7.29
C PHE A 75 -1.93 -23.69 7.59
N LYS A 76 -3.07 -24.34 7.42
CA LYS A 76 -3.13 -25.80 7.36
C LYS A 76 -2.61 -26.25 6.00
N TYR A 77 -1.57 -27.06 6.00
CA TYR A 77 -0.95 -27.57 4.78
C TYR A 77 -1.26 -29.06 4.59
N LYS A 78 -1.24 -29.52 3.35
CA LYS A 78 -1.31 -30.94 3.03
C LYS A 78 -0.02 -31.62 3.48
N VAL A 79 -0.20 -32.82 4.02
CA VAL A 79 0.90 -33.67 4.47
C VAL A 79 0.90 -34.94 3.61
N VAL A 80 2.06 -35.30 3.09
CA VAL A 80 2.24 -36.48 2.28
C VAL A 80 3.36 -37.38 2.83
N PRO A 81 3.30 -38.69 2.64
CA PRO A 81 4.43 -39.54 3.01
C PRO A 81 5.60 -39.31 2.05
N HIS A 82 6.76 -39.00 2.59
CA HIS A 82 7.99 -38.91 1.82
C HIS A 82 8.56 -40.29 1.55
N ILE A 83 8.38 -40.81 0.33
CA ILE A 83 8.82 -42.12 -0.10
C ILE A 83 10.20 -41.98 -0.74
N SER A 84 11.25 -42.41 -0.04
CA SER A 84 12.60 -42.48 -0.59
C SER A 84 12.95 -43.94 -0.96
N LEU A 85 13.86 -44.12 -1.92
CA LEU A 85 14.40 -45.43 -2.27
C LEU A 85 14.94 -46.18 -1.06
N LYS A 86 15.60 -45.43 -0.13
CA LYS A 86 16.16 -45.99 1.09
C LYS A 86 15.08 -46.52 2.03
N SER A 87 13.96 -45.80 2.19
CA SER A 87 12.87 -46.25 3.05
C SER A 87 12.12 -47.46 2.46
N LEU A 88 12.07 -47.57 1.12
CA LEU A 88 11.51 -48.76 0.44
C LEU A 88 12.37 -50.00 0.61
N VAL A 89 13.69 -49.85 0.54
CA VAL A 89 14.64 -50.97 0.66
C VAL A 89 14.78 -51.49 2.09
N ASN A 90 14.74 -50.56 3.07
CA ASN A 90 14.95 -50.89 4.48
C ASN A 90 13.65 -51.14 5.26
N GLU A 91 12.47 -51.13 4.59
CA GLU A 91 11.17 -51.22 5.26
C GLU A 91 10.97 -50.27 6.41
N GLU A 92 11.61 -49.09 6.33
CA GLU A 92 11.46 -48.04 7.35
C GLU A 92 10.14 -47.31 7.22
N SER A 93 9.58 -46.82 8.34
CA SER A 93 8.38 -45.98 8.33
C SER A 93 8.62 -44.70 7.54
N PHE A 94 7.70 -44.34 6.64
CA PHE A 94 7.79 -43.13 5.82
C PHE A 94 7.72 -41.88 6.69
N LYS A 95 8.66 -40.94 6.47
CA LYS A 95 8.60 -39.61 7.07
C LYS A 95 7.47 -38.84 6.43
N GLN A 96 6.77 -38.04 7.22
CA GLN A 96 5.76 -37.12 6.70
C GLN A 96 6.44 -35.83 6.20
N GLU A 97 6.05 -35.36 5.04
CA GLU A 97 6.49 -34.11 4.45
C GLU A 97 5.30 -33.14 4.31
N VAL A 98 5.48 -31.91 4.75
CA VAL A 98 4.48 -30.86 4.68
C VAL A 98 4.66 -30.10 3.37
N LEU A 99 3.58 -29.99 2.57
CA LEU A 99 3.59 -29.25 1.32
C LEU A 99 3.19 -27.80 1.56
N TYR A 100 4.16 -26.92 1.80
CA TYR A 100 3.97 -25.49 2.07
C TYR A 100 3.38 -24.71 0.89
N ASP A 101 3.40 -25.26 -0.31
CA ASP A 101 2.79 -24.71 -1.51
C ASP A 101 1.32 -25.17 -1.73
N GLN A 102 0.80 -26.02 -0.84
CA GLN A 102 -0.56 -26.57 -0.94
C GLN A 102 -1.36 -26.41 0.37
N PRO A 103 -1.72 -25.16 0.73
CA PRO A 103 -2.61 -24.93 1.86
C PRO A 103 -4.03 -25.43 1.56
N PHE A 104 -4.79 -25.74 2.60
CA PHE A 104 -6.21 -26.02 2.46
C PHE A 104 -6.97 -24.73 2.16
N VAL A 105 -7.87 -24.80 1.17
CA VAL A 105 -8.66 -23.66 0.69
C VAL A 105 -10.12 -23.83 1.10
N ASP A 106 -10.71 -22.83 1.76
CA ASP A 106 -12.15 -22.73 1.97
C ASP A 106 -12.82 -22.10 0.73
N SER A 107 -13.39 -22.91 -0.13
CA SER A 107 -14.03 -22.47 -1.39
C SER A 107 -15.30 -21.61 -1.18
N LYS A 108 -15.83 -21.56 0.05
CA LYS A 108 -17.01 -20.72 0.36
C LYS A 108 -16.64 -19.27 0.63
N LYS A 109 -15.36 -18.97 0.83
CA LYS A 109 -14.85 -17.65 1.15
C LYS A 109 -13.86 -17.18 0.10
N THR A 110 -13.88 -15.91 -0.15
CA THR A 110 -12.89 -15.22 -1.01
C THR A 110 -12.26 -14.10 -0.21
N ARG A 111 -10.96 -13.95 -0.31
CA ARG A 111 -10.22 -12.89 0.33
C ARG A 111 -9.89 -11.78 -0.69
N VAL A 112 -9.90 -10.54 -0.25
CA VAL A 112 -9.44 -9.38 -1.00
C VAL A 112 -8.23 -8.78 -0.29
N THR A 113 -7.51 -7.90 -0.95
CA THR A 113 -6.38 -7.17 -0.34
C THR A 113 -6.85 -6.40 0.88
N GLY A 114 -6.08 -6.47 1.96
CA GLY A 114 -6.30 -5.68 3.16
C GLY A 114 -6.12 -4.17 2.89
N PRO A 115 -6.47 -3.30 3.84
CA PRO A 115 -6.26 -1.86 3.70
C PRO A 115 -4.77 -1.54 3.61
N PHE A 116 -4.39 -0.69 2.63
CA PHE A 116 -3.02 -0.22 2.45
C PHE A 116 -2.99 1.27 2.10
N THR A 117 -1.87 1.93 2.35
CA THR A 117 -1.64 3.32 2.02
C THR A 117 -0.73 3.46 0.82
N VAL A 118 -0.88 4.55 0.08
CA VAL A 118 0.03 4.95 -0.99
C VAL A 118 0.53 6.33 -0.65
N GLU A 119 1.84 6.46 -0.49
CA GLU A 119 2.50 7.69 -0.08
C GLU A 119 3.53 8.10 -1.12
N ALA A 120 3.70 9.39 -1.31
CA ALA A 120 4.76 9.95 -2.13
C ALA A 120 5.77 10.68 -1.22
N VAL A 121 7.04 10.33 -1.37
CA VAL A 121 8.12 11.11 -0.73
C VAL A 121 8.27 12.40 -1.53
N PRO A 122 8.16 13.59 -0.90
CA PRO A 122 8.34 14.85 -1.58
C PRO A 122 9.76 14.95 -2.15
N CYS A 123 9.87 15.42 -3.39
CA CYS A 123 11.17 15.70 -3.99
C CYS A 123 11.91 16.74 -3.17
N LEU A 124 13.18 16.48 -2.87
CA LEU A 124 14.07 17.48 -2.30
C LEU A 124 14.20 18.63 -3.30
N ARG A 125 13.56 19.76 -3.04
CA ARG A 125 13.80 20.98 -3.80
C ARG A 125 15.12 21.57 -3.35
N THR A 126 16.11 21.63 -4.24
CA THR A 126 17.30 22.46 -4.05
C THR A 126 16.88 23.91 -4.19
N LYS A 127 16.80 24.64 -3.08
CA LYS A 127 16.62 26.09 -3.12
C LYS A 127 17.95 26.74 -3.48
N PRO A 128 17.96 27.78 -4.34
CA PRO A 128 19.16 28.58 -4.57
C PRO A 128 19.70 29.13 -3.24
N PHE A 129 21.01 29.20 -3.10
CA PHE A 129 21.67 29.62 -1.85
C PHE A 129 21.20 31.02 -1.37
N ALA A 130 20.77 31.88 -2.29
CA ALA A 130 20.20 33.20 -2.01
C ALA A 130 18.85 33.15 -1.25
N GLU A 131 18.09 32.06 -1.40
CA GLU A 131 16.81 31.87 -0.69
C GLU A 131 16.97 31.13 0.65
N ALA A 132 18.12 30.51 0.88
CA ALA A 132 18.40 29.75 2.12
C ALA A 132 18.59 30.67 3.35
N GLY A 133 18.87 31.96 3.15
CA GLY A 133 19.03 32.95 4.22
C GLY A 133 17.74 33.51 4.79
N ASN A 134 16.63 33.35 4.13
CA ASN A 134 15.32 33.74 4.63
C ASN A 134 14.62 32.56 5.29
N HIS A 135 15.04 32.20 6.50
CA HIS A 135 14.26 31.37 7.40
C HIS A 135 12.98 32.13 7.79
N ILE A 136 11.99 32.08 6.92
CA ILE A 136 10.61 32.23 7.34
C ILE A 136 10.28 30.95 8.06
N GLU A 137 10.10 31.03 9.38
CA GLU A 137 9.48 29.97 10.16
C GLU A 137 8.11 29.70 9.56
N THR A 138 8.04 28.80 8.61
CA THR A 138 6.77 28.26 8.12
C THR A 138 6.28 27.32 9.21
N ASN A 139 5.43 27.87 10.07
CA ASN A 139 4.61 27.10 10.99
C ASN A 139 4.03 25.90 10.27
N GLY A 140 4.26 24.72 10.87
CA GLY A 140 4.13 23.39 10.34
C GLY A 140 2.76 22.93 9.82
N ASN A 141 2.26 23.52 8.76
CA ASN A 141 1.07 23.06 8.03
C ASN A 141 1.39 22.62 6.60
N GLN A 142 2.52 21.92 6.40
CA GLN A 142 2.74 21.20 5.16
C GLN A 142 2.02 19.84 5.24
N ILE A 143 0.77 19.80 4.82
CA ILE A 143 0.08 18.54 4.59
C ILE A 143 0.50 18.09 3.20
N ALA A 144 1.40 17.08 3.15
CA ALA A 144 1.68 16.34 1.93
C ALA A 144 0.41 15.57 1.52
N LYS A 145 -0.39 16.13 0.63
CA LYS A 145 -1.50 15.43 0.00
C LYS A 145 -1.11 15.00 -1.41
N PHE A 146 -1.13 13.68 -1.62
CA PHE A 146 -1.15 13.04 -2.93
C PHE A 146 -0.15 13.58 -3.98
N GLY A 147 1.14 13.53 -3.67
CA GLY A 147 2.18 13.73 -4.69
C GLY A 147 2.32 15.15 -5.24
N GLU A 148 1.58 16.12 -4.75
CA GLU A 148 1.72 17.52 -5.07
C GLU A 148 2.30 18.27 -3.88
N THR A 149 3.58 18.64 -4.00
CA THR A 149 4.22 19.62 -3.11
C THR A 149 3.78 21.02 -3.55
N GLY A 150 2.49 21.28 -3.55
CA GLY A 150 1.95 22.62 -3.69
C GLY A 150 2.07 23.35 -2.37
N ASN A 151 2.67 24.54 -2.39
CA ASN A 151 2.61 25.45 -1.26
C ASN A 151 1.12 25.77 -1.05
N TYR A 152 0.60 25.51 0.16
CA TYR A 152 -0.81 25.77 0.50
C TYR A 152 -1.24 27.20 0.13
N LYS A 153 -0.30 28.14 0.24
CA LYS A 153 -0.49 29.53 -0.15
C LYS A 153 -0.64 29.72 -1.65
N GLU A 154 0.16 29.03 -2.46
CA GLU A 154 0.04 29.04 -3.93
C GLU A 154 -1.32 28.46 -4.38
N TRP A 155 -1.76 27.44 -3.69
CA TRP A 155 -3.06 26.81 -3.94
C TRP A 155 -4.25 27.73 -3.62
N MET A 156 -4.17 28.46 -2.51
CA MET A 156 -5.17 29.45 -2.16
C MET A 156 -5.18 30.63 -3.13
N ASP A 157 -4.01 31.09 -3.55
CA ASP A 157 -3.89 32.18 -4.51
C ASP A 157 -4.41 31.78 -5.89
N GLU A 158 -4.19 30.53 -6.33
CA GLU A 158 -4.74 29.98 -7.56
C GLU A 158 -6.27 29.86 -7.47
N LEU A 159 -6.83 29.38 -6.37
CA LEU A 159 -8.27 29.29 -6.17
C LEU A 159 -8.95 30.67 -6.14
N LYS A 160 -8.29 31.68 -5.58
CA LYS A 160 -8.78 33.07 -5.65
C LYS A 160 -8.80 33.62 -7.07
N ALA A 161 -7.78 33.29 -7.84
CA ALA A 161 -7.62 33.80 -9.23
C ALA A 161 -8.60 33.09 -10.20
N THR A 162 -8.80 31.77 -10.05
CA THR A 162 -9.59 30.96 -10.99
C THR A 162 -11.02 30.75 -10.59
N GLY A 163 -11.35 30.84 -9.28
CA GLY A 163 -12.65 30.48 -8.75
C GLY A 163 -12.94 28.98 -8.84
N ILE A 164 -14.13 28.58 -8.42
CA ILE A 164 -14.61 27.20 -8.49
C ILE A 164 -15.79 27.10 -9.43
N ARG A 165 -15.78 26.10 -10.30
CA ARG A 165 -16.90 25.83 -11.19
C ARG A 165 -18.02 25.11 -10.43
N ALA A 166 -19.16 25.75 -10.28
CA ALA A 166 -20.37 25.20 -9.67
C ALA A 166 -21.28 24.50 -10.67
N ALA A 167 -22.29 23.80 -10.19
CA ALA A 167 -23.32 23.20 -11.01
C ALA A 167 -24.04 24.26 -11.89
N GLY A 168 -24.29 23.93 -13.15
CA GLY A 168 -24.91 24.86 -14.09
C GLY A 168 -23.95 25.82 -14.78
N ASN A 169 -22.67 25.52 -14.85
CA ASN A 169 -21.63 26.29 -15.53
C ASN A 169 -21.36 27.68 -14.93
N LYS A 170 -21.79 27.92 -13.69
CA LYS A 170 -21.51 29.13 -12.94
C LYS A 170 -20.15 29.05 -12.28
N PHE A 171 -19.41 30.18 -12.24
CA PHE A 171 -18.16 30.28 -11.48
C PHE A 171 -18.45 30.98 -10.16
N ILE A 172 -17.94 30.42 -9.08
CA ILE A 172 -17.95 31.02 -7.75
C ILE A 172 -16.58 31.62 -7.52
N ASN A 173 -16.54 32.94 -7.37
CA ASN A 173 -15.33 33.68 -7.03
C ASN A 173 -15.31 34.02 -5.54
N PHE A 174 -14.14 34.14 -4.97
CA PHE A 174 -13.97 34.37 -3.54
C PHE A 174 -13.43 35.79 -3.30
N SER A 175 -14.06 36.51 -2.37
CA SER A 175 -13.59 37.82 -1.91
C SER A 175 -12.45 37.69 -0.90
N ARG A 176 -12.60 36.73 -0.01
CA ARG A 176 -11.64 36.47 1.08
C ARG A 176 -11.48 34.97 1.25
N MET A 177 -10.24 34.54 1.52
CA MET A 177 -9.93 33.14 1.82
C MET A 177 -8.86 33.11 2.90
N GLU A 178 -9.16 32.45 4.01
CA GLU A 178 -8.26 32.31 5.14
C GLU A 178 -8.02 30.84 5.50
N PRO A 179 -6.78 30.49 5.88
CA PRO A 179 -6.50 29.13 6.31
C PRO A 179 -7.12 28.87 7.68
N LEU A 180 -7.78 27.72 7.84
CA LEU A 180 -8.27 27.23 9.12
C LEU A 180 -7.18 26.45 9.84
N ALA A 181 -6.69 26.98 10.95
CA ALA A 181 -5.72 26.31 11.81
C ALA A 181 -6.41 25.25 12.70
N GLY A 182 -5.81 24.08 12.82
CA GLY A 182 -6.21 23.07 13.83
C GLY A 182 -7.34 22.13 13.43
N THR A 183 -7.88 22.20 12.21
CA THR A 183 -8.92 21.27 11.74
C THR A 183 -8.33 20.15 10.87
N LYS A 184 -8.81 18.93 11.09
CA LYS A 184 -8.29 17.73 10.39
C LYS A 184 -8.82 17.60 8.95
N PHE A 185 -10.00 18.18 8.66
CA PHE A 185 -10.70 17.98 7.38
C PHE A 185 -11.04 19.28 6.63
N LEU A 186 -11.06 20.42 7.33
CA LEU A 186 -11.31 21.72 6.75
C LEU A 186 -9.99 22.50 6.72
N HIS A 187 -9.59 22.99 5.56
CA HIS A 187 -8.27 23.60 5.38
C HIS A 187 -8.33 25.11 5.19
N ALA A 188 -9.46 25.62 4.71
CA ALA A 188 -9.69 27.04 4.50
C ALA A 188 -11.17 27.42 4.64
N GLU A 189 -11.43 28.67 5.00
CA GLU A 189 -12.72 29.34 4.96
C GLU A 189 -12.65 30.44 3.91
N ALA A 190 -13.74 30.60 3.16
CA ALA A 190 -13.80 31.59 2.09
C ALA A 190 -15.15 32.28 2.03
N GLU A 191 -15.14 33.59 1.78
CA GLU A 191 -16.32 34.38 1.49
C GLU A 191 -16.56 34.43 -0.04
N VAL A 192 -17.77 34.16 -0.45
CA VAL A 192 -18.17 34.18 -1.87
C VAL A 192 -18.49 35.61 -2.28
N LEU A 193 -18.03 36.03 -3.46
CA LEU A 193 -18.50 37.24 -4.12
C LEU A 193 -19.89 36.95 -4.68
N GLU A 194 -20.90 37.65 -4.19
CA GLU A 194 -22.25 37.65 -4.74
C GLU A 194 -22.33 38.33 -6.12
#